data_85da3a94db066ba42d7d3592b1c687dc
#
_entry.id   85da3a94db066ba42d7d3592b1c687dc
#
_cell.length_a   1.000
_cell.length_b   1.000
_cell.length_c   1.000
_cell.angle_alpha   90.00
_cell.angle_beta   90.00
_cell.angle_gamma   90.00
#
_symmetry.space_group_name_H-M   'P 1'
#
loop_
_entity.id
_entity.type
_entity.pdbx_description
1 polymer ?
#
loop_
_entity_poly.entity_id
_entity_poly.type
_entity_poly.pdbx_seq_one_letter_code
_entity_poly.pdbx_strand_id
1 'polypeptide(L)'
;MKLLMLGTTGRGTKELLLEAKRRGIYTIVTDNLSVEKAPLKLLADEYWMISTADIDVLEEKCREEGVAAIMNGISTFNISVCMELCKRLNLPCYCTPESWHYTIDKRQFKDLCISCGV
;
A
#
# COMPACT_ATOMS: atom_id res chain seq x y z
N MET A 1 -7.03 4.95 -14.60
CA MET A 1 -6.32 3.97 -13.76
C MET A 1 -6.75 4.15 -12.31
N LYS A 2 -7.09 3.07 -11.65
CA LYS A 2 -7.46 3.09 -10.23
C LYS A 2 -6.29 2.62 -9.38
N LEU A 3 -5.93 3.42 -8.39
CA LEU A 3 -4.86 3.15 -7.43
C LEU A 3 -5.47 2.89 -6.05
N LEU A 4 -5.15 1.75 -5.46
CA LEU A 4 -5.53 1.45 -4.09
C LEU A 4 -4.38 1.78 -3.14
N MET A 5 -4.66 2.60 -2.13
CA MET A 5 -3.73 2.93 -1.06
C MET A 5 -4.14 2.16 0.20
N LEU A 6 -3.22 1.39 0.75
CA LEU A 6 -3.43 0.62 1.97
C LEU A 6 -3.11 1.46 3.21
N GLY A 7 -4.14 1.74 4.01
CA GLY A 7 -4.00 2.52 5.22
C GLY A 7 -4.02 4.03 4.98
N THR A 8 -4.38 4.77 6.01
CA THR A 8 -4.57 6.22 5.92
C THR A 8 -3.82 6.99 7.01
N THR A 9 -3.10 6.32 7.88
CA THR A 9 -2.51 6.93 9.07
C THR A 9 -1.03 7.24 8.96
N GLY A 10 -0.37 6.80 7.90
CA GLY A 10 1.05 7.02 7.72
C GLY A 10 1.40 8.42 7.26
N ARG A 11 2.59 8.91 7.66
CA ARG A 11 3.14 10.13 7.10
C ARG A 11 3.40 9.91 5.61
N GLY A 12 3.19 10.93 4.82
CA GLY A 12 3.39 10.86 3.38
C GLY A 12 2.20 10.35 2.60
N THR A 13 1.21 9.73 3.25
CA THR A 13 0.00 9.26 2.56
C THR A 13 -0.74 10.42 1.91
N LYS A 14 -0.84 11.54 2.61
CA LYS A 14 -1.48 12.75 2.07
C LYS A 14 -0.79 13.23 0.79
N GLU A 15 0.52 13.30 0.81
CA GLU A 15 1.33 13.74 -0.31
C GLU A 15 1.19 12.80 -1.50
N LEU A 16 1.15 11.48 -1.23
CA LEU A 16 0.94 10.48 -2.28
C LEU A 16 -0.44 10.63 -2.93
N LEU A 17 -1.47 10.85 -2.13
CA LEU A 17 -2.83 11.06 -2.65
C LEU A 17 -2.92 12.33 -3.48
N LEU A 18 -2.32 13.42 -3.00
CA LEU A 18 -2.32 14.69 -3.73
C LEU A 18 -1.57 14.58 -5.05
N GLU A 19 -0.42 13.89 -5.06
CA GLU A 19 0.36 13.68 -6.28
C GLU A 19 -0.40 12.80 -7.29
N ALA A 20 -1.07 11.75 -6.80
CA ALA A 20 -1.89 10.89 -7.64
C ALA A 20 -3.04 11.69 -8.29
N LYS A 21 -3.69 12.54 -7.53
CA LYS A 21 -4.74 13.43 -8.04
C LYS A 21 -4.20 14.38 -9.10
N ARG A 22 -3.04 14.98 -8.83
CA ARG A 22 -2.38 15.88 -9.78
C ARG A 22 -2.13 15.19 -11.13
N ARG A 23 -1.86 13.89 -11.11
CA ARG A 23 -1.61 13.07 -12.29
C ARG A 23 -2.89 12.52 -12.92
N GLY A 24 -4.05 12.85 -12.39
CA GLY A 24 -5.33 12.36 -12.90
C GLY A 24 -5.62 10.89 -12.59
N ILE A 25 -4.97 10.34 -11.55
CA ILE A 25 -5.18 8.95 -11.13
C ILE A 25 -6.37 8.90 -10.17
N TYR A 26 -7.29 7.95 -10.40
CA TYR A 26 -8.41 7.71 -9.49
C TYR A 26 -7.89 7.00 -8.24
N THR A 27 -8.06 7.61 -7.08
CA THR A 27 -7.51 7.12 -5.81
C THR A 27 -8.57 6.47 -4.94
N ILE A 28 -8.21 5.32 -4.35
CA ILE A 28 -9.04 4.59 -3.41
C ILE A 28 -8.18 4.33 -2.17
N VAL A 29 -8.71 4.60 -0.98
CA VAL A 29 -8.03 4.24 0.27
C VAL A 29 -8.86 3.21 1.04
N THR A 30 -8.20 2.33 1.76
CA THR A 30 -8.87 1.31 2.55
C THR A 30 -8.19 1.14 3.91
N ASP A 31 -8.98 1.11 4.96
CA ASP A 31 -8.64 0.63 6.30
C ASP A 31 -9.94 0.44 7.09
N ASN A 32 -9.82 0.03 8.34
CA ASN A 32 -10.98 -0.20 9.21
C ASN A 32 -11.34 1.00 10.09
N LEU A 33 -10.67 2.14 9.90
CA LEU A 33 -10.92 3.33 10.69
C LEU A 33 -12.09 4.14 10.11
N SER A 34 -12.87 4.77 10.98
CA SER A 34 -13.92 5.70 10.56
C SER A 34 -13.30 6.95 9.92
N VAL A 35 -14.08 7.68 9.13
CA VAL A 35 -13.64 8.92 8.50
C VAL A 35 -13.18 9.95 9.56
N GLU A 36 -13.82 9.95 10.73
CA GLU A 36 -13.45 10.84 11.83
C GLU A 36 -12.03 10.58 12.34
N LYS A 37 -11.63 9.30 12.40
CA LYS A 37 -10.28 8.88 12.82
C LYS A 37 -9.28 8.89 11.69
N ALA A 38 -9.74 8.84 10.45
CA ALA A 38 -8.92 8.80 9.26
C ALA A 38 -9.42 9.80 8.21
N PRO A 39 -9.30 11.11 8.48
CA PRO A 39 -9.85 12.14 7.60
C PRO A 39 -9.22 12.16 6.21
N LEU A 40 -8.06 11.53 6.02
CA LEU A 40 -7.44 11.39 4.69
C LEU A 40 -8.34 10.61 3.71
N LYS A 41 -9.29 9.83 4.21
CA LYS A 41 -10.27 9.15 3.36
C LYS A 41 -11.06 10.13 2.49
N LEU A 42 -11.28 11.35 2.99
CA LEU A 42 -11.99 12.39 2.26
C LEU A 42 -11.15 13.01 1.13
N LEU A 43 -9.85 12.82 1.13
CA LEU A 43 -8.97 13.30 0.07
C LEU A 43 -8.93 12.34 -1.13
N ALA A 44 -9.26 11.07 -0.92
CA ALA A 44 -9.34 10.10 -2.00
C ALA A 44 -10.64 10.27 -2.78
N ASP A 45 -10.68 9.78 -4.00
CA ASP A 45 -11.90 9.76 -4.80
C ASP A 45 -12.93 8.79 -4.22
N GLU A 46 -12.44 7.72 -3.60
CA GLU A 46 -13.27 6.69 -2.98
C GLU A 46 -12.57 6.14 -1.76
N TYR A 47 -13.32 5.63 -0.79
CA TYR A 47 -12.73 4.90 0.32
C TYR A 47 -13.54 3.64 0.64
N TRP A 48 -12.85 2.63 1.14
CA TRP A 48 -13.47 1.37 1.56
C TRP A 48 -13.25 1.18 3.06
N MET A 49 -14.26 0.69 3.74
CA MET A 49 -14.19 0.34 5.16
C MET A 49 -13.81 -1.14 5.30
N ILE A 50 -12.68 -1.52 4.70
CA ILE A 50 -12.16 -2.88 4.71
C ILE A 50 -10.79 -2.86 5.36
N SER A 51 -10.61 -3.68 6.40
CA SER A 51 -9.32 -3.82 7.06
C SER A 51 -8.25 -4.34 6.09
N THR A 52 -7.04 -3.82 6.19
CA THR A 52 -5.92 -4.33 5.39
C THR A 52 -5.55 -5.78 5.77
N ALA A 53 -6.05 -6.28 6.90
CA ALA A 53 -5.90 -7.68 7.28
C ALA A 53 -6.84 -8.62 6.51
N ASP A 54 -7.91 -8.11 5.91
CA ASP A 54 -8.89 -8.90 5.18
C ASP A 54 -8.49 -9.04 3.71
N ILE A 55 -7.40 -9.74 3.46
CA ILE A 55 -6.81 -9.89 2.11
C ILE A 55 -7.79 -10.49 1.11
N ASP A 56 -8.56 -11.51 1.51
CA ASP A 56 -9.49 -12.17 0.59
C ASP A 56 -10.59 -11.21 0.13
N VAL A 57 -11.12 -10.40 1.05
CA VAL A 57 -12.14 -9.40 0.73
C VAL A 57 -11.55 -8.31 -0.17
N LEU A 58 -10.33 -7.85 0.15
CA LEU A 58 -9.64 -6.85 -0.67
C LEU A 58 -9.36 -7.36 -2.07
N GLU A 59 -8.93 -8.61 -2.22
CA GLU A 59 -8.68 -9.22 -3.52
C GLU A 59 -9.94 -9.19 -4.39
N GLU A 60 -11.06 -9.66 -3.84
CA GLU A 60 -12.33 -9.68 -4.53
C GLU A 60 -12.78 -8.27 -4.94
N LYS A 61 -12.70 -7.32 -4.02
CA LYS A 61 -13.09 -5.94 -4.28
C LYS A 61 -12.20 -5.29 -5.34
N CYS A 62 -10.91 -5.56 -5.31
CA CYS A 62 -9.98 -5.06 -6.32
C CYS A 62 -10.30 -5.59 -7.71
N ARG A 63 -10.68 -6.85 -7.81
CA ARG A 63 -11.08 -7.45 -9.10
C ARG A 63 -12.36 -6.82 -9.62
N GLU A 64 -13.36 -6.63 -8.76
CA GLU A 64 -14.63 -6.00 -9.14
C GLU A 64 -14.44 -4.57 -9.63
N GLU A 65 -13.59 -3.81 -8.96
CA GLU A 65 -13.38 -2.38 -9.26
C GLU A 65 -12.30 -2.12 -10.32
N GLY A 66 -11.58 -3.15 -10.74
CA GLY A 66 -10.55 -3.01 -11.76
C GLY A 66 -9.34 -2.22 -11.27
N VAL A 67 -8.92 -2.42 -10.03
CA VAL A 67 -7.73 -1.78 -9.46
C VAL A 67 -6.50 -2.18 -10.27
N ALA A 68 -5.72 -1.20 -10.72
CA ALA A 68 -4.56 -1.41 -11.58
C ALA A 68 -3.22 -1.27 -10.85
N ALA A 69 -3.23 -0.66 -9.66
CA ALA A 69 -2.01 -0.48 -8.88
C ALA A 69 -2.35 -0.45 -7.39
N ILE A 70 -1.41 -0.90 -6.57
CA ILE A 70 -1.56 -0.91 -5.12
C ILE A 70 -0.30 -0.31 -4.50
N MET A 71 -0.49 0.59 -3.55
CA MET A 71 0.60 1.20 -2.80
C MET A 71 0.24 1.27 -1.32
N ASN A 72 1.25 1.47 -0.49
CA ASN A 72 1.05 1.79 0.92
C ASN A 72 2.06 2.86 1.35
N GLY A 73 1.85 3.40 2.57
CA GLY A 73 2.80 4.32 3.17
C GLY A 73 3.96 3.58 3.84
N ILE A 74 4.17 3.84 5.12
CA ILE A 74 5.34 3.34 5.85
C ILE A 74 5.06 2.13 6.75
N SER A 75 3.83 1.63 6.79
CA SER A 75 3.46 0.50 7.64
C SER A 75 4.09 -0.79 7.13
N THR A 76 4.88 -1.46 7.98
CA THR A 76 5.49 -2.76 7.64
C THR A 76 4.43 -3.82 7.36
N PHE A 77 3.36 -3.83 8.15
CA PHE A 77 2.25 -4.76 7.94
C PHE A 77 1.60 -4.55 6.58
N ASN A 78 1.33 -3.29 6.22
CA ASN A 78 0.68 -2.98 4.94
C ASN A 78 1.57 -3.28 3.73
N ILE A 79 2.89 -3.22 3.87
CA ILE A 79 3.80 -3.64 2.79
C ILE A 79 3.62 -5.13 2.51
N SER A 80 3.53 -5.96 3.56
CA SER A 80 3.29 -7.39 3.41
C SER A 80 1.96 -7.67 2.70
N VAL A 81 0.91 -6.95 3.07
CA VAL A 81 -0.40 -7.04 2.41
C VAL A 81 -0.30 -6.61 0.95
N CYS A 82 0.40 -5.53 0.68
CA CYS A 82 0.60 -5.02 -0.67
C CYS A 82 1.28 -6.07 -1.57
N MET A 83 2.35 -6.69 -1.10
CA MET A 83 3.04 -7.74 -1.84
C MET A 83 2.12 -8.92 -2.15
N GLU A 84 1.35 -9.37 -1.16
CA GLU A 84 0.44 -10.51 -1.33
C GLU A 84 -0.69 -10.18 -2.30
N LEU A 85 -1.30 -9.01 -2.18
CA LEU A 85 -2.35 -8.57 -3.11
C LEU A 85 -1.84 -8.43 -4.53
N CYS A 86 -0.68 -7.82 -4.71
CA CYS A 86 -0.09 -7.67 -6.04
C CYS A 86 0.19 -9.03 -6.67
N LYS A 87 0.68 -10.00 -5.89
CA LYS A 87 0.90 -11.36 -6.35
C LYS A 87 -0.41 -12.01 -6.79
N ARG A 88 -1.45 -11.94 -5.98
CA ARG A 88 -2.77 -12.55 -6.27
C ARG A 88 -3.43 -11.92 -7.49
N LEU A 89 -3.28 -10.62 -7.67
CA LEU A 89 -3.89 -9.86 -8.75
C LEU A 89 -2.99 -9.76 -9.99
N ASN A 90 -1.78 -10.32 -9.93
CA ASN A 90 -0.79 -10.25 -11.00
C ASN A 90 -0.45 -8.80 -11.37
N LEU A 91 -0.28 -7.96 -10.35
CA LEU A 91 0.11 -6.56 -10.50
C LEU A 91 1.58 -6.35 -10.14
N PRO A 92 2.24 -5.36 -10.74
CA PRO A 92 3.61 -5.02 -10.34
C PRO A 92 3.64 -4.48 -8.91
N CYS A 93 4.68 -4.83 -8.17
CA CYS A 93 4.88 -4.35 -6.81
C CYS A 93 6.27 -3.72 -6.70
N TYR A 94 6.36 -2.60 -6.00
CA TYR A 94 7.63 -1.89 -5.80
C TYR A 94 8.55 -2.57 -4.79
N CYS A 95 8.09 -3.64 -4.16
CA CYS A 95 8.85 -4.39 -3.17
C CYS A 95 8.72 -5.89 -3.45
N THR A 96 9.82 -6.62 -3.44
CA THR A 96 9.81 -8.08 -3.58
C THR A 96 9.98 -8.73 -2.20
N PRO A 97 9.54 -9.98 -2.00
CA PRO A 97 9.78 -10.67 -0.73
C PRO A 97 11.27 -10.71 -0.36
N GLU A 98 12.15 -10.86 -1.33
CA GLU A 98 13.60 -10.86 -1.11
C GLU A 98 14.09 -9.50 -0.61
N SER A 99 13.78 -8.42 -1.33
CA SER A 99 14.19 -7.07 -0.92
C SER A 99 13.59 -6.68 0.43
N TRP A 100 12.36 -7.10 0.69
CA TRP A 100 11.67 -6.85 1.95
C TRP A 100 12.36 -7.54 3.11
N HIS A 101 12.80 -8.77 2.90
CA HIS A 101 13.52 -9.55 3.92
C HIS A 101 14.75 -8.80 4.43
N TYR A 102 15.55 -8.22 3.52
CA TYR A 102 16.71 -7.42 3.90
C TYR A 102 16.32 -6.12 4.61
N THR A 103 15.16 -5.58 4.31
CA THR A 103 14.72 -4.29 4.85
C THR A 103 14.21 -4.39 6.29
N ILE A 104 13.48 -5.47 6.65
CA ILE A 104 12.92 -5.62 7.99
C ILE A 104 13.88 -6.25 9.00
N ASP A 105 14.84 -7.05 8.56
CA ASP A 105 15.85 -7.66 9.43
C ASP A 105 17.08 -6.74 9.46
N LYS A 106 17.25 -6.04 10.58
CA LYS A 106 18.35 -5.08 10.74
C LYS A 106 19.72 -5.73 10.57
N ARG A 107 19.88 -6.97 10.98
CA ARG A 107 21.15 -7.69 10.84
C ARG A 107 21.45 -7.96 9.37
N GLN A 108 20.48 -8.48 8.65
CA GLN A 108 20.64 -8.74 7.22
C GLN A 108 20.83 -7.48 6.42
N PHE A 109 20.15 -6.39 6.80
CA PHE A 109 20.35 -5.08 6.17
C PHE A 109 21.80 -4.61 6.34
N LYS A 110 22.36 -4.74 7.56
CA LYS A 110 23.75 -4.37 7.82
C LYS A 110 24.72 -5.24 7.01
N ASP A 111 24.48 -6.54 6.94
CA ASP A 111 25.32 -7.45 6.17
C ASP A 111 25.29 -7.11 4.70
N LEU A 112 24.12 -6.76 4.17
CA LEU A 112 23.98 -6.30 2.79
C LEU A 112 24.76 -5.01 2.55
N CYS A 113 24.67 -4.04 3.45
CA CYS A 113 25.41 -2.78 3.35
C CYS A 113 26.90 -3.03 3.32
N ILE A 114 27.41 -3.91 4.20
CA ILE A 114 28.83 -4.28 4.24
C ILE A 114 29.26 -4.90 2.90
N SER A 115 28.46 -5.79 2.35
CA SER A 115 28.76 -6.44 1.07
C SER A 115 28.80 -5.45 -0.10
N CYS A 116 28.08 -4.32 0.02
CA CYS A 116 28.06 -3.24 -0.97
C CYS A 116 29.11 -2.15 -0.72
N GLY A 117 29.94 -2.31 0.30
CA GLY A 117 30.99 -1.35 0.61
C GLY A 117 30.56 -0.13 1.43
N VAL A 118 29.45 -0.27 2.15
CA VAL A 118 28.91 0.82 2.98
C VAL A 118 29.28 0.64 4.46
#